data_a7e8ca48842a0cdfc32441c9715cac8d
#
_entry.id   a7e8ca48842a0cdfc32441c9715cac8d
#
_cell.length_a   1.000
_cell.length_b   1.000
_cell.length_c   1.000
_cell.angle_alpha   90.00
_cell.angle_beta   90.00
_cell.angle_gamma   90.00
#
_symmetry.space_group_name_H-M   'P 1'
#
loop_
_entity.id
_entity.type
_entity.pdbx_description
1 polymer ?
#
loop_
_entity_poly.entity_id
_entity_poly.type
_entity_poly.pdbx_seq_one_letter_code
_entity_poly.pdbx_strand_id
1 'polypeptide(L)'
;MNPKMPCTPFSTRLSGSARLAELRIRNIFAGPKKRPPAIFIALVSAFCLLCGNLVSCQQRPAEPALVMETQYYDSYANYLEIPTLVLPEGEENPAADAINAGLAELGAQYDYLKTNEGVSRRCTLYPSTTERYINLFFEDLGDYGNDGYVRTWVYDKKEGAQVTEEDAFALAGTTREELY
;
A
#
# COMPACT_ATOMS: atom_id res chain seq x y z
N MET A 1 -35.96 -47.85 -16.51
CA MET A 1 -36.19 -47.66 -15.04
C MET A 1 -35.89 -46.22 -14.69
N ASN A 2 -36.94 -45.43 -14.37
CA ASN A 2 -36.76 -44.04 -13.96
C ASN A 2 -36.50 -43.99 -12.45
N PRO A 3 -35.38 -43.52 -11.97
CA PRO A 3 -35.16 -43.38 -10.55
C PRO A 3 -36.12 -42.30 -9.99
N LYS A 4 -37.07 -42.70 -9.17
CA LYS A 4 -37.89 -41.78 -8.39
C LYS A 4 -36.98 -41.10 -7.36
N MET A 5 -36.77 -39.79 -7.51
CA MET A 5 -36.10 -39.00 -6.49
C MET A 5 -36.88 -39.03 -5.18
N PRO A 6 -36.24 -39.26 -4.04
CA PRO A 6 -36.90 -39.23 -2.74
C PRO A 6 -37.42 -37.82 -2.46
N CYS A 7 -38.72 -37.70 -2.16
CA CYS A 7 -39.30 -36.45 -1.67
C CYS A 7 -38.87 -36.22 -0.22
N THR A 8 -37.94 -35.31 0.00
CA THR A 8 -37.63 -34.81 1.35
C THR A 8 -38.66 -33.73 1.73
N PRO A 9 -39.02 -33.57 3.02
CA PRO A 9 -40.01 -32.57 3.46
C PRO A 9 -39.63 -31.12 3.19
N PHE A 10 -38.41 -30.88 2.72
CA PHE A 10 -37.89 -29.54 2.37
C PHE A 10 -37.72 -29.31 0.86
N SER A 11 -38.19 -30.24 0.01
CA SER A 11 -38.13 -30.03 -1.44
C SER A 11 -39.33 -29.19 -1.90
N THR A 12 -39.12 -27.88 -2.05
CA THR A 12 -40.08 -27.00 -2.74
C THR A 12 -40.05 -27.33 -4.23
N ARG A 13 -41.22 -27.56 -4.83
CA ARG A 13 -41.32 -27.69 -6.29
C ARG A 13 -40.86 -26.41 -6.94
N LEU A 14 -39.78 -26.50 -7.72
CA LEU A 14 -39.30 -25.40 -8.55
C LEU A 14 -40.44 -24.83 -9.39
N SER A 15 -40.73 -23.54 -9.24
CA SER A 15 -41.69 -22.82 -10.08
C SER A 15 -41.27 -22.90 -11.56
N GLY A 16 -42.21 -22.70 -12.49
CA GLY A 16 -41.92 -22.78 -13.92
C GLY A 16 -40.77 -21.90 -14.38
N SER A 17 -40.57 -20.74 -13.70
CA SER A 17 -39.44 -19.83 -13.94
C SER A 17 -38.08 -20.42 -13.50
N ALA A 18 -38.04 -21.17 -12.41
CA ALA A 18 -36.81 -21.82 -11.94
C ALA A 18 -36.41 -22.99 -12.84
N ARG A 19 -37.37 -23.69 -13.42
CA ARG A 19 -37.13 -24.78 -14.39
C ARG A 19 -36.55 -24.23 -15.71
N LEU A 20 -37.01 -23.06 -16.14
CA LEU A 20 -36.45 -22.37 -17.31
C LEU A 20 -35.03 -21.87 -17.02
N ALA A 21 -34.76 -21.40 -15.82
CA ALA A 21 -33.39 -20.99 -15.41
C ALA A 21 -32.44 -22.21 -15.38
N GLU A 22 -32.89 -23.35 -14.84
CA GLU A 22 -32.10 -24.58 -14.85
C GLU A 22 -31.77 -25.05 -16.28
N LEU A 23 -32.74 -25.02 -17.20
CA LEU A 23 -32.54 -25.37 -18.62
C LEU A 23 -31.54 -24.40 -19.28
N ARG A 24 -31.58 -23.10 -18.97
CA ARG A 24 -30.61 -22.11 -19.50
C ARG A 24 -29.20 -22.38 -18.97
N ILE A 25 -29.07 -22.63 -17.68
CA ILE A 25 -27.78 -22.95 -17.06
C ILE A 25 -27.21 -24.26 -17.66
N ARG A 26 -28.04 -25.29 -17.78
CA ARG A 26 -27.67 -26.57 -18.38
C ARG A 26 -27.24 -26.43 -19.84
N ASN A 27 -27.92 -25.60 -20.63
CA ASN A 27 -27.54 -25.32 -22.01
C ASN A 27 -26.20 -24.53 -22.13
N ILE A 28 -25.88 -23.65 -21.14
CA ILE A 28 -24.61 -22.97 -21.09
C ILE A 28 -23.44 -23.95 -20.86
N PHE A 29 -23.63 -24.94 -19.99
CA PHE A 29 -22.57 -25.89 -19.65
C PHE A 29 -22.53 -27.13 -20.58
N ALA A 30 -23.67 -27.55 -21.13
CA ALA A 30 -23.77 -28.73 -21.99
C ALA A 30 -23.84 -28.43 -23.49
N GLY A 31 -23.95 -27.15 -23.86
CA GLY A 31 -23.94 -26.72 -25.25
C GLY A 31 -22.59 -26.99 -25.94
N PRO A 32 -22.56 -27.17 -27.27
CA PRO A 32 -21.33 -27.35 -28.01
C PRO A 32 -20.45 -26.14 -27.76
N LYS A 33 -19.30 -26.32 -27.10
CA LYS A 33 -18.30 -25.26 -26.84
C LYS A 33 -17.73 -24.81 -28.16
N LYS A 34 -18.38 -23.85 -28.81
CA LYS A 34 -17.77 -23.15 -29.96
C LYS A 34 -16.55 -22.43 -29.44
N ARG A 35 -15.37 -22.84 -29.86
CA ARG A 35 -14.12 -22.12 -29.56
C ARG A 35 -14.26 -20.72 -30.14
N PRO A 36 -14.03 -19.66 -29.35
CA PRO A 36 -14.05 -18.32 -29.90
C PRO A 36 -12.99 -18.23 -31.03
N PRO A 37 -13.29 -17.51 -32.10
CA PRO A 37 -12.33 -17.36 -33.20
C PRO A 37 -11.01 -16.76 -32.66
N ALA A 38 -9.88 -17.29 -33.10
CA ALA A 38 -8.57 -16.88 -32.63
C ALA A 38 -8.34 -15.36 -32.77
N ILE A 39 -8.93 -14.76 -33.80
CA ILE A 39 -8.93 -13.31 -34.00
C ILE A 39 -9.60 -12.55 -32.88
N PHE A 40 -10.71 -13.06 -32.33
CA PHE A 40 -11.42 -12.43 -31.22
C PHE A 40 -10.58 -12.47 -29.93
N ILE A 41 -9.93 -13.60 -29.66
CA ILE A 41 -9.03 -13.74 -28.51
C ILE A 41 -7.84 -12.76 -28.65
N ALA A 42 -7.24 -12.68 -29.84
CA ALA A 42 -6.14 -11.77 -30.10
C ALA A 42 -6.54 -10.29 -29.95
N LEU A 43 -7.74 -9.90 -30.44
CA LEU A 43 -8.26 -8.55 -30.27
C LEU A 43 -8.53 -8.20 -28.78
N VAL A 44 -9.15 -9.10 -28.04
CA VAL A 44 -9.41 -8.89 -26.60
C VAL A 44 -8.10 -8.81 -25.82
N SER A 45 -7.12 -9.67 -26.13
CA SER A 45 -5.80 -9.63 -25.49
C SER A 45 -5.04 -8.33 -25.80
N ALA A 46 -5.05 -7.88 -27.07
CA ALA A 46 -4.45 -6.62 -27.48
C ALA A 46 -5.14 -5.43 -26.79
N PHE A 47 -6.46 -5.45 -26.71
CA PHE A 47 -7.24 -4.42 -26.02
C PHE A 47 -6.93 -4.39 -24.50
N CYS A 48 -6.85 -5.54 -23.85
CA CYS A 48 -6.46 -5.63 -22.43
C CYS A 48 -5.03 -5.13 -22.19
N LEU A 49 -4.09 -5.41 -23.08
CA LEU A 49 -2.72 -4.90 -22.98
C LEU A 49 -2.65 -3.38 -23.18
N LEU A 50 -3.40 -2.84 -24.13
CA LEU A 50 -3.49 -1.39 -24.35
C LEU A 50 -4.18 -0.67 -23.19
N CYS A 51 -5.31 -1.20 -22.70
CA CYS A 51 -6.03 -0.63 -21.56
C CYS A 51 -5.27 -0.84 -20.24
N GLY A 52 -4.56 -1.95 -20.07
CA GLY A 52 -3.74 -2.20 -18.87
C GLY A 52 -2.64 -1.17 -18.67
N ASN A 53 -2.02 -0.70 -19.76
CA ASN A 53 -1.04 0.38 -19.68
C ASN A 53 -1.67 1.77 -19.44
N LEU A 54 -2.95 1.96 -19.79
CA LEU A 54 -3.66 3.22 -19.53
C LEU A 54 -4.23 3.30 -18.09
N VAL A 55 -4.46 2.16 -17.44
CA VAL A 55 -4.99 2.09 -16.05
C VAL A 55 -3.87 2.11 -15.02
N SER A 56 -2.60 1.96 -15.42
CA SER A 56 -1.44 2.10 -14.54
C SER A 56 -1.06 3.55 -14.25
N CYS A 57 -1.93 4.52 -14.48
CA CYS A 57 -1.79 5.82 -13.85
C CYS A 57 -2.06 5.63 -12.35
N GLN A 58 -1.01 5.54 -11.55
CA GLN A 58 -1.11 5.81 -10.13
C GLN A 58 -1.80 7.18 -10.00
N GLN A 59 -3.07 7.16 -9.59
CA GLN A 59 -3.74 8.41 -9.27
C GLN A 59 -2.95 9.03 -8.13
N ARG A 60 -2.28 10.15 -8.40
CA ARG A 60 -1.66 10.92 -7.34
C ARG A 60 -2.74 11.32 -6.34
N PRO A 61 -2.44 11.30 -5.06
CA PRO A 61 -3.39 11.66 -4.04
C PRO A 61 -3.86 13.11 -4.25
N ALA A 62 -5.09 13.40 -3.85
CA ALA A 62 -5.64 14.77 -3.89
C ALA A 62 -5.03 15.68 -2.81
N GLU A 63 -4.38 15.09 -1.81
CA GLU A 63 -3.67 15.75 -0.71
C GLU A 63 -2.30 15.09 -0.54
N PRO A 64 -1.31 15.76 0.08
CA PRO A 64 -0.04 15.14 0.43
C PRO A 64 -0.26 13.84 1.21
N ALA A 65 0.35 12.75 0.76
CA ALA A 65 0.17 11.43 1.31
C ALA A 65 1.48 10.63 1.32
N LEU A 66 1.55 9.63 2.20
CA LEU A 66 2.66 8.68 2.22
C LEU A 66 2.31 7.46 1.34
N VAL A 67 3.24 7.12 0.46
CA VAL A 67 3.19 5.91 -0.34
C VAL A 67 4.32 4.99 0.11
N MET A 68 3.97 3.77 0.47
CA MET A 68 4.93 2.76 0.94
C MET A 68 5.49 2.03 -0.28
N GLU A 69 6.75 2.30 -0.62
CA GLU A 69 7.36 1.78 -1.85
C GLU A 69 8.43 0.71 -1.60
N THR A 70 9.06 0.74 -0.44
CA THR A 70 10.22 -0.12 -0.19
C THR A 70 10.09 -0.85 1.14
N GLN A 71 10.21 -2.17 1.10
CA GLN A 71 10.19 -3.04 2.27
C GLN A 71 11.53 -3.76 2.39
N TYR A 72 12.10 -3.74 3.58
CA TYR A 72 13.28 -4.50 3.93
C TYR A 72 12.88 -5.60 4.90
N TYR A 73 13.10 -6.85 4.50
CA TYR A 73 12.84 -8.01 5.35
C TYR A 73 14.15 -8.62 5.80
N ASP A 74 14.28 -8.80 7.10
CA ASP A 74 15.03 -9.93 7.61
C ASP A 74 14.07 -10.85 8.38
N SER A 75 14.32 -12.14 8.33
CA SER A 75 13.37 -13.22 8.57
C SER A 75 12.74 -13.28 9.96
N TYR A 76 13.19 -12.50 10.97
CA TYR A 76 12.61 -12.53 12.31
C TYR A 76 12.68 -11.25 13.15
N ALA A 77 13.47 -10.24 12.81
CA ALA A 77 13.70 -9.11 13.72
C ALA A 77 13.70 -7.71 13.08
N ASN A 78 13.90 -7.58 11.79
CA ASN A 78 14.11 -6.30 11.13
C ASN A 78 13.07 -6.07 10.05
N TYR A 79 12.09 -5.24 10.35
CA TYR A 79 11.11 -4.76 9.39
C TYR A 79 11.28 -3.25 9.25
N LEU A 80 11.79 -2.82 8.12
CA LEU A 80 11.89 -1.40 7.80
C LEU A 80 11.18 -1.14 6.47
N GLU A 81 10.12 -0.37 6.53
CA GLU A 81 9.37 0.12 5.38
C GLU A 81 9.58 1.62 5.30
N ILE A 82 10.13 2.10 4.18
CA ILE A 82 10.43 3.50 3.97
C ILE A 82 9.40 4.08 3.00
N PRO A 83 8.56 5.01 3.46
CA PRO A 83 7.58 5.66 2.61
C PRO A 83 8.21 6.76 1.76
N THR A 84 7.52 7.13 0.70
CA THR A 84 7.74 8.35 -0.06
C THR A 84 6.59 9.31 0.20
N LEU A 85 6.91 10.57 0.50
CA LEU A 85 5.94 11.65 0.58
C LEU A 85 5.57 12.10 -0.85
N VAL A 86 4.33 11.85 -1.25
CA VAL A 86 3.83 12.20 -2.58
C VAL A 86 2.88 13.39 -2.47
N LEU A 87 3.11 14.38 -3.31
CA LEU A 87 2.27 15.57 -3.43
C LEU A 87 1.20 15.37 -4.51
N PRO A 88 0.12 16.19 -4.49
CA PRO A 88 -0.85 16.27 -5.58
C PRO A 88 -0.19 16.51 -6.94
N GLU A 89 -0.93 16.20 -8.02
CA GLU A 89 -0.41 16.34 -9.38
C GLU A 89 -0.13 17.81 -9.71
N GLY A 90 1.09 18.07 -10.20
CA GLY A 90 1.55 19.42 -10.57
C GLY A 90 2.07 20.25 -9.40
N GLU A 91 2.10 19.73 -8.19
CA GLU A 91 2.73 20.39 -7.04
C GLU A 91 4.18 19.94 -6.88
N GLU A 92 5.08 20.91 -6.76
CA GLU A 92 6.48 20.72 -6.40
C GLU A 92 6.75 21.48 -5.11
N ASN A 93 7.44 20.85 -4.16
CA ASN A 93 7.70 21.46 -2.87
C ASN A 93 9.07 21.04 -2.32
N PRO A 94 10.00 22.01 -2.13
CA PRO A 94 11.32 21.72 -1.64
C PRO A 94 11.38 21.06 -0.26
N ALA A 95 10.37 21.29 0.60
CA ALA A 95 10.31 20.65 1.91
C ALA A 95 9.95 19.16 1.79
N ALA A 96 9.04 18.81 0.88
CA ALA A 96 8.72 17.42 0.58
C ALA A 96 9.92 16.69 -0.05
N ASP A 97 10.64 17.37 -0.96
CA ASP A 97 11.85 16.82 -1.57
C ASP A 97 12.94 16.59 -0.53
N ALA A 98 13.13 17.52 0.40
CA ALA A 98 14.10 17.37 1.50
C ALA A 98 13.75 16.19 2.42
N ILE A 99 12.49 16.00 2.75
CA ILE A 99 12.01 14.84 3.53
C ILE A 99 12.29 13.55 2.76
N ASN A 100 11.93 13.48 1.48
CA ASN A 100 12.16 12.31 0.64
C ASN A 100 13.67 12.01 0.49
N ALA A 101 14.51 13.03 0.36
CA ALA A 101 15.97 12.85 0.33
C ALA A 101 16.49 12.26 1.66
N GLY A 102 15.99 12.75 2.81
CA GLY A 102 16.35 12.20 4.12
C GLY A 102 15.88 10.76 4.31
N LEU A 103 14.70 10.41 3.78
CA LEU A 103 14.17 9.02 3.78
C LEU A 103 15.00 8.11 2.86
N ALA A 104 15.40 8.61 1.69
CA ALA A 104 16.26 7.87 0.78
C ALA A 104 17.67 7.63 1.38
N GLU A 105 18.23 8.62 2.07
CA GLU A 105 19.47 8.46 2.82
C GLU A 105 19.36 7.40 3.92
N LEU A 106 18.24 7.43 4.66
CA LEU A 106 17.91 6.39 5.64
C LEU A 106 17.87 5.02 4.99
N GLY A 107 17.18 4.88 3.85
CA GLY A 107 17.12 3.62 3.09
C GLY A 107 18.49 3.11 2.69
N ALA A 108 19.34 3.99 2.18
CA ALA A 108 20.70 3.63 1.80
C ALA A 108 21.55 3.21 3.01
N GLN A 109 21.39 3.85 4.16
CA GLN A 109 22.08 3.49 5.40
C GLN A 109 21.74 2.06 5.87
N TYR A 110 20.51 1.61 5.65
CA TYR A 110 20.03 0.28 6.07
C TYR A 110 19.95 -0.75 4.95
N ASP A 111 20.48 -0.44 3.77
CA ASP A 111 20.44 -1.34 2.60
C ASP A 111 21.14 -2.69 2.87
N TYR A 112 22.12 -2.71 3.75
CA TYR A 112 22.84 -3.93 4.16
C TYR A 112 21.93 -4.95 4.86
N LEU A 113 20.81 -4.52 5.46
CA LEU A 113 19.84 -5.43 6.10
C LEU A 113 19.18 -6.37 5.10
N LYS A 114 19.16 -6.04 3.81
CA LYS A 114 18.62 -6.91 2.75
C LYS A 114 19.44 -8.15 2.50
N THR A 115 20.74 -8.10 2.78
CA THR A 115 21.71 -9.11 2.36
C THR A 115 22.38 -9.83 3.52
N ASN A 116 22.32 -9.29 4.74
CA ASN A 116 23.00 -9.84 5.91
C ASN A 116 22.03 -10.62 6.79
N GLU A 117 21.95 -11.92 6.58
CA GLU A 117 21.25 -12.84 7.46
C GLU A 117 21.96 -12.85 8.83
N GLY A 118 21.20 -12.62 9.89
CA GLY A 118 21.69 -12.75 11.27
C GLY A 118 22.11 -11.44 11.96
N VAL A 119 21.90 -10.29 11.34
CA VAL A 119 22.07 -9.00 12.04
C VAL A 119 20.84 -8.73 12.90
N SER A 120 21.03 -8.69 14.21
CA SER A 120 19.96 -8.44 15.20
C SER A 120 19.84 -6.94 15.49
N ARG A 121 19.53 -6.12 14.47
CA ARG A 121 19.29 -4.69 14.66
C ARG A 121 17.81 -4.40 14.55
N ARG A 122 17.23 -3.79 15.56
CA ARG A 122 15.82 -3.40 15.54
C ARG A 122 15.70 -1.95 15.12
N CYS A 123 15.22 -1.73 13.89
CA CYS A 123 14.88 -0.42 13.40
C CYS A 123 13.44 -0.42 12.88
N THR A 124 12.70 0.63 13.17
CA THR A 124 11.29 0.74 12.80
C THR A 124 10.96 2.19 12.46
N LEU A 125 10.20 2.39 11.40
CA LEU A 125 9.65 3.68 11.04
C LEU A 125 8.15 3.66 11.29
N TYR A 126 7.66 4.62 12.06
CA TYR A 126 6.27 4.78 12.43
C TYR A 126 5.68 5.99 11.69
N PRO A 127 4.93 5.77 10.60
CA PRO A 127 4.24 6.84 9.92
C PRO A 127 2.93 7.14 10.64
N SER A 128 2.60 8.41 10.77
CA SER A 128 1.27 8.82 11.20
C SER A 128 0.81 10.05 10.43
N THR A 129 -0.47 10.09 10.08
CA THR A 129 -1.07 11.20 9.34
C THR A 129 -2.25 11.74 10.11
N THR A 130 -2.24 13.05 10.30
CA THR A 130 -3.35 13.81 10.87
C THR A 130 -3.98 14.67 9.79
N GLU A 131 -5.01 15.44 10.13
CA GLU A 131 -5.62 16.42 9.23
C GLU A 131 -4.59 17.46 8.74
N ARG A 132 -3.67 17.91 9.59
CA ARG A 132 -2.68 18.94 9.29
C ARG A 132 -1.28 18.40 9.02
N TYR A 133 -0.84 17.36 9.75
CA TYR A 133 0.55 16.92 9.74
C TYR A 133 0.71 15.50 9.22
N ILE A 134 1.80 15.28 8.51
CA ILE A 134 2.34 13.96 8.23
C ILE A 134 3.60 13.83 9.10
N ASN A 135 3.62 12.85 9.99
CA ASN A 135 4.72 12.61 10.92
C ASN A 135 5.37 11.28 10.59
N LEU A 136 6.68 11.28 10.60
CA LEU A 136 7.52 10.11 10.42
C LEU A 136 8.48 10.04 11.61
N PHE A 137 8.35 9.01 12.40
CA PHE A 137 9.18 8.74 13.55
C PHE A 137 9.98 7.47 13.29
N PHE A 138 11.29 7.61 13.17
CA PHE A 138 12.20 6.50 12.99
C PHE A 138 12.93 6.23 14.29
N GLU A 139 12.96 4.97 14.69
CA GLU A 139 13.66 4.46 15.86
C GLU A 139 14.62 3.35 15.43
N ASP A 140 15.85 3.48 15.84
CA ASP A 140 16.88 2.44 15.76
C ASP A 140 17.33 2.13 17.18
N LEU A 141 17.06 0.93 17.66
CA LEU A 141 17.44 0.50 19.00
C LEU A 141 18.90 -0.01 19.07
N GLY A 142 19.62 0.00 17.95
CA GLY A 142 20.99 -0.47 17.89
C GLY A 142 21.13 -1.99 18.09
N ASP A 143 22.36 -2.43 18.22
CA ASP A 143 22.68 -3.82 18.56
C ASP A 143 22.68 -3.97 20.09
N TYR A 144 21.83 -4.87 20.61
CA TYR A 144 21.70 -5.13 22.05
C TYR A 144 21.35 -3.90 22.90
N GLY A 145 20.70 -2.90 22.33
CA GLY A 145 20.28 -1.68 23.04
C GLY A 145 21.39 -0.64 23.23
N ASN A 146 22.51 -0.79 22.55
CA ASN A 146 23.60 0.20 22.49
C ASN A 146 23.54 0.94 21.16
N ASP A 147 23.93 2.22 21.16
CA ASP A 147 24.06 3.06 19.97
C ASP A 147 22.75 3.28 19.16
N GLY A 148 21.62 3.21 19.87
CA GLY A 148 20.33 3.57 19.28
C GLY A 148 20.17 5.06 19.03
N TYR A 149 19.38 5.43 18.04
CA TYR A 149 19.03 6.83 17.79
C TYR A 149 17.61 6.96 17.23
N VAL A 150 17.11 8.19 17.26
CA VAL A 150 15.80 8.55 16.76
C VAL A 150 15.95 9.65 15.70
N ARG A 151 15.18 9.56 14.64
CA ARG A 151 14.99 10.63 13.66
C ARG A 151 13.52 10.93 13.47
N THR A 152 13.18 12.16 13.25
CA THR A 152 11.82 12.60 12.98
C THR A 152 11.76 13.51 11.76
N TRP A 153 10.69 13.36 10.98
CA TRP A 153 10.33 14.29 9.93
C TRP A 153 8.85 14.63 10.10
N VAL A 154 8.53 15.90 10.05
CA VAL A 154 7.15 16.38 10.15
C VAL A 154 6.89 17.33 8.99
N TYR A 155 5.86 17.02 8.21
CA TYR A 155 5.40 17.87 7.13
C TYR A 155 4.06 18.51 7.50
N ASP A 156 3.98 19.84 7.45
CA ASP A 156 2.75 20.60 7.60
C ASP A 156 2.04 20.66 6.24
N LYS A 157 0.95 19.95 6.08
CA LYS A 157 0.17 19.92 4.83
C LYS A 157 -0.42 21.27 4.46
N LYS A 158 -0.71 22.10 5.45
CA LYS A 158 -1.34 23.41 5.25
C LYS A 158 -0.34 24.45 4.78
N GLU A 159 0.85 24.47 5.43
CA GLU A 159 1.89 25.46 5.11
C GLU A 159 2.82 24.95 3.99
N GLY A 160 2.74 23.65 3.62
CA GLY A 160 3.64 23.04 2.66
C GLY A 160 5.09 23.08 3.12
N ALA A 161 5.35 22.93 4.41
CA ALA A 161 6.66 23.11 5.02
C ALA A 161 7.06 21.94 5.91
N GLN A 162 8.36 21.72 6.02
CA GLN A 162 8.89 20.83 7.06
C GLN A 162 8.89 21.60 8.39
N VAL A 163 8.33 20.98 9.42
CA VAL A 163 8.39 21.50 10.79
C VAL A 163 9.78 21.20 11.36
N THR A 164 10.52 22.22 11.74
CA THR A 164 11.83 22.09 12.37
C THR A 164 11.70 21.82 13.87
N GLU A 165 12.80 21.48 14.52
CA GLU A 165 12.83 21.32 15.99
C GLU A 165 12.47 22.64 16.68
N GLU A 166 12.95 23.77 16.16
CA GLU A 166 12.64 25.11 16.68
C GLU A 166 11.14 25.43 16.55
N ASP A 167 10.53 25.07 15.40
CA ASP A 167 9.08 25.22 15.21
C ASP A 167 8.31 24.38 16.23
N ALA A 168 8.76 23.16 16.48
CA ALA A 168 8.12 22.26 17.46
C ALA A 168 8.22 22.83 18.88
N PHE A 169 9.37 23.38 19.28
CA PHE A 169 9.52 24.07 20.56
C PHE A 169 8.63 25.30 20.66
N ALA A 170 8.57 26.10 19.61
CA ALA A 170 7.69 27.28 19.56
C ALA A 170 6.21 26.89 19.70
N LEU A 171 5.77 25.81 19.04
CA LEU A 171 4.42 25.27 19.16
C LEU A 171 4.11 24.75 20.58
N ALA A 172 5.12 24.19 21.24
CA ALA A 172 5.01 23.70 22.62
C ALA A 172 5.08 24.82 23.67
N GLY A 173 5.40 26.05 23.27
CA GLY A 173 5.59 27.19 24.15
C GLY A 173 6.80 27.07 25.06
N THR A 174 7.85 26.39 24.61
CA THR A 174 9.09 26.15 25.34
C THR A 174 10.31 26.38 24.44
N THR A 175 11.50 26.32 25.02
CA THR A 175 12.77 26.38 24.29
C THR A 175 13.61 25.13 24.57
N ARG A 176 14.67 24.93 23.75
CA ARG A 176 15.59 23.83 23.98
C ARG A 176 16.27 23.92 25.34
N GLU A 177 16.64 25.12 25.77
CA GLU A 177 17.33 25.36 27.05
C GLU A 177 16.45 25.09 28.28
N GLU A 178 15.12 25.14 28.13
CA GLU A 178 14.19 24.83 29.20
C GLU A 178 13.96 23.33 29.39
N LEU A 179 14.32 22.51 28.40
CA LEU A 179 14.13 21.06 28.42
C LEU A 179 15.38 20.27 28.81
N TYR A 180 16.57 20.85 28.68
CA TYR A 180 17.87 20.25 28.97
C TYR A 180 18.66 21.06 29.97
#